data_d42e4f19f545e1ef0c3b2bc2db5366dd
#
_entry.id   d42e4f19f545e1ef0c3b2bc2db5366dd
#
_cell.length_a   1.000
_cell.length_b   1.000
_cell.length_c   1.000
_cell.angle_alpha   90.00
_cell.angle_beta   90.00
_cell.angle_gamma   90.00
#
_symmetry.space_group_name_H-M   'P 1'
#
loop_
_entity.id
_entity.type
_entity.pdbx_description
1 polymer ?
#
loop_
_entity_poly.entity_id
_entity_poly.type
_entity_poly.pdbx_seq_one_letter_code
_entity_poly.pdbx_strand_id
1 'polypeptide(L)'
;MTTTPAPERAETEAMIAEVLSQYPKKAAKFRAKHLKANDPEGSKECEVKSNIKSRPGVMTIRGCAYAGSKGVVWGPVKDMVTISHGPVGCGQYSWATRRNYAHGHLGVDNFTAMQITTDFQEKDIVFGGDPKLEQVCDEIVELFPLAKGISVQSECPIGLIGDDIEAVAKKSSKKLDIPVIPVXCEGFRGVSQSLGHHIANDAVRDHVLGTGGDSFEQTDYDVALIGDYNIGGDAWASRRILEEMGLRVIAQWSGDGTINEMASTHLSKLNLIHCYRSMNYICTTMEERFGTPWTEFNFFGPTKIISSMRKIAEFFDDEIKAKTEAAIARYQVRFDEITKAFRPRLEGKRVMLAVGGLRPRHTIGAYEDLGMEVVGTGYEFAHKDDYTRTYSMLKEGTVLYDDPTAFELEEFAKFLKPDLMGAGVKEKYVFHKMGIPFRQMHSWDYSGPYHGVDGFAVFARDMDIAINSPAWDLLEAPWSKAGEVA
;
A
#
# COMPACT_ATOMS: atom_id res chain seq x y z
N MET A 1 28.72 16.37 -13.18
CA MET A 1 28.35 16.52 -11.75
C MET A 1 28.95 15.34 -10.99
N THR A 2 29.74 15.61 -9.96
CA THR A 2 30.34 14.54 -9.15
C THR A 2 29.21 13.93 -8.27
N THR A 3 28.90 12.66 -8.52
CA THR A 3 27.96 11.92 -7.68
C THR A 3 28.57 11.76 -6.29
N THR A 4 27.92 12.30 -5.29
CA THR A 4 28.33 12.05 -3.90
C THR A 4 28.10 10.56 -3.63
N PRO A 5 29.12 9.82 -3.20
CA PRO A 5 28.93 8.39 -2.91
C PRO A 5 27.92 8.20 -1.77
N ALA A 6 27.30 7.02 -1.71
CA ALA A 6 26.45 6.65 -0.59
C ALA A 6 27.24 6.78 0.72
N PRO A 7 26.62 7.21 1.82
CA PRO A 7 27.36 7.33 3.08
C PRO A 7 27.86 5.96 3.54
N GLU A 8 29.05 5.94 4.08
CA GLU A 8 29.61 4.74 4.70
C GLU A 8 28.79 4.40 5.96
N ARG A 9 28.80 3.14 6.36
CA ARG A 9 28.08 2.66 7.54
C ARG A 9 28.35 3.52 8.76
N ALA A 10 29.63 3.84 9.03
CA ALA A 10 30.02 4.66 10.17
C ALA A 10 29.40 6.07 10.13
N GLU A 11 29.31 6.65 8.93
CA GLU A 11 28.66 7.97 8.76
C GLU A 11 27.18 7.92 9.07
N THR A 12 26.50 6.87 8.59
CA THR A 12 25.08 6.67 8.87
C THR A 12 24.82 6.43 10.35
N GLU A 13 25.68 5.65 11.01
CA GLU A 13 25.58 5.41 12.46
C GLU A 13 25.78 6.71 13.24
N ALA A 14 26.74 7.54 12.83
CA ALA A 14 26.97 8.85 13.45
C ALA A 14 25.77 9.79 13.27
N MET A 15 25.20 9.82 12.06
CA MET A 15 23.98 10.60 11.77
C MET A 15 22.82 10.14 12.67
N ILE A 16 22.59 8.83 12.79
CA ILE A 16 21.53 8.29 13.66
C ILE A 16 21.76 8.72 15.11
N ALA A 17 23.00 8.63 15.59
CA ALA A 17 23.36 9.03 16.95
C ALA A 17 23.08 10.53 17.19
N GLU A 18 23.39 11.37 16.21
CA GLU A 18 23.15 12.82 16.28
C GLU A 18 21.63 13.12 16.37
N VAL A 19 20.85 12.49 15.50
CA VAL A 19 19.37 12.65 15.51
C VAL A 19 18.81 12.21 16.87
N LEU A 20 19.27 11.07 17.37
CA LEU A 20 18.80 10.53 18.66
C LEU A 20 19.21 11.43 19.85
N SER A 21 20.33 12.15 19.75
CA SER A 21 20.79 13.06 20.81
C SER A 21 19.80 14.22 21.05
N GLN A 22 19.00 14.54 20.07
CA GLN A 22 18.01 15.62 20.14
C GLN A 22 16.71 15.19 20.85
N TYR A 23 16.54 13.90 21.09
CA TYR A 23 15.39 13.37 21.84
C TYR A 23 15.67 13.32 23.34
N PRO A 24 14.61 13.43 24.19
CA PRO A 24 14.77 13.06 25.60
C PRO A 24 15.29 11.62 25.72
N LYS A 25 16.17 11.38 26.68
CA LYS A 25 16.89 10.09 26.87
C LYS A 25 16.00 8.84 26.71
N LYS A 26 14.79 8.87 27.27
CA LYS A 26 13.86 7.74 27.24
C LYS A 26 13.34 7.47 25.83
N ALA A 27 13.04 8.52 25.06
CA ALA A 27 12.60 8.42 23.67
C ALA A 27 13.76 7.98 22.76
N ALA A 28 14.95 8.54 22.95
CA ALA A 28 16.16 8.16 22.21
C ALA A 28 16.45 6.66 22.34
N LYS A 29 16.43 6.14 23.57
CA LYS A 29 16.65 4.71 23.86
C LYS A 29 15.60 3.83 23.17
N PHE A 30 14.37 4.30 23.07
CA PHE A 30 13.30 3.59 22.37
C PHE A 30 13.55 3.61 20.85
N ARG A 31 13.76 4.82 20.27
CA ARG A 31 13.92 4.98 18.82
C ARG A 31 15.19 4.31 18.26
N ALA A 32 16.26 4.22 19.04
CA ALA A 32 17.53 3.61 18.61
C ALA A 32 17.37 2.16 18.09
N LYS A 33 16.30 1.48 18.49
CA LYS A 33 16.00 0.11 18.06
C LYS A 33 15.35 0.07 16.67
N HIS A 34 14.80 1.20 16.25
CA HIS A 34 14.00 1.34 15.02
C HIS A 34 14.75 2.07 13.92
N LEU A 35 15.98 2.51 14.17
CA LEU A 35 16.81 3.27 13.25
C LEU A 35 18.16 2.57 13.16
N LYS A 36 18.55 2.12 11.94
CA LYS A 36 19.78 1.34 11.73
C LYS A 36 20.45 1.70 10.41
N ALA A 37 21.77 1.55 10.37
CA ALA A 37 22.49 1.50 9.10
C ALA A 37 22.36 0.08 8.54
N ASN A 38 22.09 -0.06 7.25
CA ASN A 38 21.88 -1.36 6.62
C ASN A 38 23.19 -2.18 6.60
N ASP A 39 23.02 -3.47 6.79
CA ASP A 39 24.02 -4.51 6.55
C ASP A 39 23.36 -5.52 5.62
N PRO A 40 23.83 -5.67 4.38
CA PRO A 40 23.23 -6.62 3.42
C PRO A 40 23.17 -8.06 3.90
N GLU A 41 24.05 -8.46 4.82
CA GLU A 41 24.06 -9.81 5.42
C GLU A 41 23.03 -9.94 6.56
N GLY A 42 22.43 -8.84 6.98
CA GLY A 42 21.39 -8.84 8.02
C GLY A 42 21.91 -9.20 9.40
N SER A 43 23.09 -8.72 9.79
CA SER A 43 23.67 -9.01 11.11
C SER A 43 22.76 -8.52 12.25
N LYS A 44 22.83 -9.18 13.39
CA LYS A 44 22.03 -8.85 14.58
C LYS A 44 22.20 -7.39 15.05
N GLU A 45 23.39 -6.83 14.85
CA GLU A 45 23.70 -5.45 15.27
C GLU A 45 22.90 -4.44 14.45
N CYS A 46 22.66 -4.76 13.18
CA CYS A 46 21.94 -3.92 12.23
C CYS A 46 20.45 -4.27 12.14
N GLU A 47 19.97 -5.24 12.92
CA GLU A 47 18.56 -5.67 12.89
C GLU A 47 17.63 -4.52 13.31
N VAL A 48 16.74 -4.13 12.41
CA VAL A 48 15.69 -3.14 12.70
C VAL A 48 14.56 -3.82 13.47
N LYS A 49 14.22 -3.26 14.61
CA LYS A 49 13.09 -3.74 15.42
C LYS A 49 11.81 -3.06 14.95
N SER A 50 10.85 -3.83 14.49
CA SER A 50 9.55 -3.28 14.08
C SER A 50 8.77 -2.76 15.29
N ASN A 51 8.17 -1.57 15.12
CA ASN A 51 7.37 -0.90 16.15
C ASN A 51 5.91 -1.35 16.02
N ILE A 52 5.61 -2.54 16.51
CA ILE A 52 4.24 -3.10 16.42
C ILE A 52 3.31 -2.54 17.50
N LYS A 53 3.83 -1.72 18.41
CA LYS A 53 3.04 -1.03 19.45
C LYS A 53 3.46 0.43 19.51
N SER A 54 2.49 1.33 19.59
CA SER A 54 2.79 2.75 19.72
C SER A 54 3.39 3.03 21.13
N ARG A 55 4.13 4.12 21.22
CA ARG A 55 4.71 4.60 22.49
C ARG A 55 4.17 5.99 22.78
N PRO A 56 3.56 6.19 23.95
CA PRO A 56 3.10 7.53 24.33
C PRO A 56 4.22 8.57 24.27
N GLY A 57 3.92 9.71 23.67
CA GLY A 57 4.86 10.81 23.54
C GLY A 57 5.73 10.76 22.29
N VAL A 58 5.64 9.71 21.48
CA VAL A 58 6.35 9.63 20.20
C VAL A 58 5.30 9.50 19.10
N MET A 59 5.08 10.58 18.36
CA MET A 59 4.10 10.60 17.27
C MET A 59 4.77 10.22 15.95
N THR A 60 4.31 9.12 15.36
CA THR A 60 4.79 8.62 14.08
C THR A 60 3.80 8.90 12.96
N ILE A 61 4.17 8.58 11.73
CA ILE A 61 3.37 8.95 10.56
C ILE A 61 2.30 7.93 10.16
N ARG A 62 2.29 6.76 10.77
CA ARG A 62 1.39 5.66 10.41
C ARG A 62 -0.09 5.94 10.73
N GLY A 63 -0.98 5.22 10.07
CA GLY A 63 -2.41 5.27 10.31
C GLY A 63 -2.90 4.19 11.27
N CYS A 64 -4.21 4.07 11.42
CA CYS A 64 -4.87 3.18 12.38
C CYS A 64 -5.53 1.95 11.71
N ALA A 65 -6.10 1.05 12.52
CA ALA A 65 -6.78 -0.17 12.04
C ALA A 65 -7.96 0.16 11.12
N TYR A 66 -8.79 1.12 11.47
CA TYR A 66 -9.91 1.56 10.62
C TYR A 66 -9.42 1.96 9.21
N ALA A 67 -8.37 2.80 9.16
CA ALA A 67 -7.80 3.24 7.89
C ALA A 67 -7.28 2.05 7.05
N GLY A 68 -6.72 1.04 7.71
CA GLY A 68 -6.26 -0.19 7.05
C GLY A 68 -7.43 -1.01 6.49
N SER A 69 -8.46 -1.23 7.27
CA SER A 69 -9.62 -2.01 6.88
C SER A 69 -10.39 -1.33 5.74
N LYS A 70 -10.95 -0.16 6.03
CA LYS A 70 -11.79 0.57 5.07
C LYS A 70 -10.99 1.04 3.86
N GLY A 71 -9.82 1.64 4.09
CA GLY A 71 -9.06 2.26 3.02
C GLY A 71 -8.28 1.30 2.14
N VAL A 72 -8.12 0.03 2.53
CA VAL A 72 -7.23 -0.89 1.82
C VAL A 72 -7.94 -2.17 1.37
N VAL A 73 -8.73 -2.80 2.24
CA VAL A 73 -9.35 -4.10 1.89
C VAL A 73 -10.76 -3.94 1.32
N TRP A 74 -11.66 -3.27 2.05
CA TRP A 74 -13.07 -3.18 1.65
C TRP A 74 -13.38 -2.03 0.70
N GLY A 75 -12.77 -0.86 0.92
CA GLY A 75 -13.04 0.33 0.10
C GLY A 75 -12.79 0.19 -1.40
N PRO A 76 -11.77 -0.58 -1.83
CA PRO A 76 -11.53 -0.77 -3.27
C PRO A 76 -12.44 -1.79 -3.97
N VAL A 77 -13.26 -2.56 -3.23
CA VAL A 77 -14.20 -3.53 -3.82
C VAL A 77 -15.34 -2.75 -4.49
N LYS A 78 -15.44 -2.85 -5.81
CA LYS A 78 -16.23 -1.87 -6.59
C LYS A 78 -17.74 -2.02 -6.47
N ASP A 79 -18.25 -3.23 -6.29
CA ASP A 79 -19.69 -3.50 -6.23
C ASP A 79 -20.27 -3.56 -4.81
N MET A 80 -19.44 -3.22 -3.82
CA MET A 80 -19.84 -3.14 -2.41
C MET A 80 -19.96 -1.69 -1.98
N VAL A 81 -21.04 -1.37 -1.26
CA VAL A 81 -21.15 -0.07 -0.59
C VAL A 81 -20.52 -0.20 0.79
N THR A 82 -19.60 0.71 1.11
CA THR A 82 -18.87 0.70 2.37
C THR A 82 -19.41 1.79 3.30
N ILE A 83 -19.98 1.39 4.43
CA ILE A 83 -20.47 2.30 5.46
C ILE A 83 -19.35 2.57 6.48
N SER A 84 -19.07 3.85 6.74
CA SER A 84 -18.30 4.30 7.90
C SER A 84 -19.32 4.48 9.05
N HIS A 85 -19.35 3.53 9.98
CA HIS A 85 -20.28 3.59 11.09
C HIS A 85 -19.65 4.38 12.24
N GLY A 86 -20.08 5.62 12.37
CA GLY A 86 -19.53 6.60 13.30
C GLY A 86 -19.66 8.03 12.78
N PRO A 87 -18.89 8.98 13.35
CA PRO A 87 -18.84 10.36 12.86
C PRO A 87 -18.24 10.48 11.46
N VAL A 88 -18.54 11.56 10.75
CA VAL A 88 -18.16 11.72 9.34
C VAL A 88 -16.64 11.79 9.08
N GLY A 89 -15.85 12.19 10.08
CA GLY A 89 -14.43 12.54 9.88
C GLY A 89 -13.56 11.38 9.39
N CYS A 90 -13.62 10.22 10.05
CA CYS A 90 -12.78 9.07 9.68
C CYS A 90 -13.13 8.55 8.28
N GLY A 91 -14.42 8.53 7.95
CA GLY A 91 -14.89 8.16 6.62
C GLY A 91 -14.33 9.08 5.55
N GLN A 92 -14.43 10.38 5.76
CA GLN A 92 -13.94 11.39 4.82
C GLN A 92 -12.42 11.27 4.59
N TYR A 93 -11.66 11.12 5.67
CA TYR A 93 -10.20 10.99 5.56
C TYR A 93 -9.78 9.75 4.80
N SER A 94 -10.40 8.61 5.09
CA SER A 94 -10.04 7.35 4.42
C SER A 94 -10.41 7.38 2.92
N TRP A 95 -11.53 7.99 2.57
CA TRP A 95 -11.94 8.18 1.17
C TRP A 95 -10.98 9.12 0.44
N ALA A 96 -10.70 10.28 1.01
CA ALA A 96 -9.90 11.33 0.38
C ALA A 96 -8.47 10.85 0.05
N THR A 97 -7.89 10.02 0.91
CA THR A 97 -6.52 9.53 0.72
C THR A 97 -6.42 8.40 -0.31
N ARG A 98 -7.53 7.73 -0.64
CA ARG A 98 -7.52 6.52 -1.49
C ARG A 98 -8.42 6.62 -2.72
N ARG A 99 -8.90 7.81 -3.05
CA ARG A 99 -9.84 7.98 -4.18
C ARG A 99 -9.27 7.59 -5.56
N ASN A 100 -7.97 7.36 -5.68
CA ASN A 100 -7.35 6.92 -6.93
C ASN A 100 -7.67 5.46 -7.29
N TYR A 101 -8.35 4.72 -6.40
CA TYR A 101 -8.73 3.33 -6.67
C TYR A 101 -9.61 3.17 -7.92
N ALA A 102 -10.56 4.07 -8.10
CA ALA A 102 -11.54 3.99 -9.17
C ALA A 102 -11.12 4.74 -10.44
N HIS A 103 -9.88 5.17 -10.52
CA HIS A 103 -9.42 5.98 -11.63
C HIS A 103 -9.57 5.23 -12.96
N GLY A 104 -10.30 5.83 -13.88
CA GLY A 104 -10.50 5.27 -15.22
C GLY A 104 -11.64 4.27 -15.36
N HIS A 105 -12.29 3.87 -14.26
CA HIS A 105 -13.42 2.93 -14.33
C HIS A 105 -14.64 3.51 -13.60
N LEU A 106 -15.66 3.84 -14.38
CA LEU A 106 -16.86 4.52 -13.90
C LEU A 106 -18.13 3.76 -14.30
N GLY A 107 -18.17 2.47 -13.96
CA GLY A 107 -19.40 1.68 -14.14
C GLY A 107 -20.50 2.17 -13.19
N VAL A 108 -21.75 2.01 -13.59
CA VAL A 108 -22.91 2.36 -12.74
C VAL A 108 -22.98 1.49 -11.47
N ASP A 109 -22.25 0.39 -11.47
CA ASP A 109 -22.13 -0.54 -10.35
C ASP A 109 -20.82 -0.37 -9.58
N ASN A 110 -20.15 0.76 -9.72
CA ASN A 110 -18.90 1.05 -9.02
C ASN A 110 -19.14 2.08 -7.92
N PHE A 111 -19.03 1.66 -6.66
CA PHE A 111 -19.32 2.48 -5.48
C PHE A 111 -18.06 2.96 -4.74
N THR A 112 -16.85 2.69 -5.26
CA THR A 112 -15.59 3.03 -4.58
C THR A 112 -15.40 4.54 -4.37
N ALA A 113 -16.01 5.36 -5.21
CA ALA A 113 -15.93 6.83 -5.10
C ALA A 113 -16.91 7.40 -4.09
N MET A 114 -17.80 6.58 -3.53
CA MET A 114 -18.82 7.04 -2.60
C MET A 114 -18.33 7.02 -1.16
N GLN A 115 -18.80 7.96 -0.37
CA GLN A 115 -18.53 8.03 1.07
C GLN A 115 -19.87 8.00 1.80
N ILE A 116 -20.21 6.83 2.33
CA ILE A 116 -21.42 6.61 3.12
C ILE A 116 -21.03 6.58 4.60
N THR A 117 -21.76 7.29 5.42
CA THR A 117 -21.51 7.36 6.86
C THR A 117 -22.84 7.39 7.60
N THR A 118 -22.87 6.86 8.82
CA THR A 118 -24.01 7.01 9.71
C THR A 118 -24.04 8.38 10.38
N ASP A 119 -23.03 9.20 10.19
CA ASP A 119 -22.97 10.57 10.70
C ASP A 119 -23.41 10.70 12.16
N PHE A 120 -22.69 10.01 13.04
CA PHE A 120 -22.96 10.02 14.48
C PHE A 120 -22.92 11.44 15.06
N GLN A 121 -23.95 11.74 15.83
CA GLN A 121 -24.10 12.96 16.61
C GLN A 121 -24.07 12.61 18.12
N GLU A 122 -24.08 13.60 18.98
CA GLU A 122 -24.04 13.38 20.44
C GLU A 122 -25.12 12.40 20.93
N LYS A 123 -26.33 12.51 20.38
CA LYS A 123 -27.45 11.63 20.75
C LYS A 123 -27.15 10.16 20.45
N ASP A 124 -26.45 9.89 19.35
CA ASP A 124 -26.13 8.52 18.94
C ASP A 124 -25.07 7.90 19.88
N ILE A 125 -24.17 8.74 20.41
CA ILE A 125 -23.18 8.31 21.41
C ILE A 125 -23.90 7.93 22.74
N VAL A 126 -24.93 8.68 23.10
CA VAL A 126 -25.66 8.46 24.38
C VAL A 126 -26.63 7.28 24.29
N PHE A 127 -27.33 7.15 23.19
CA PHE A 127 -28.46 6.18 23.07
C PHE A 127 -28.16 4.98 22.18
N GLY A 128 -26.99 4.94 21.54
CA GLY A 128 -26.60 3.87 20.62
C GLY A 128 -26.97 4.19 19.18
N GLY A 129 -26.21 3.64 18.25
CA GLY A 129 -26.35 3.89 16.80
C GLY A 129 -26.96 2.75 15.99
N ASP A 130 -27.27 1.61 16.62
CA ASP A 130 -27.81 0.45 15.88
C ASP A 130 -29.05 0.78 15.05
N PRO A 131 -30.05 1.54 15.54
CA PRO A 131 -31.20 1.90 14.71
C PRO A 131 -30.83 2.76 13.50
N LYS A 132 -29.85 3.63 13.66
CA LYS A 132 -29.37 4.50 12.58
C LYS A 132 -28.61 3.68 11.52
N LEU A 133 -27.81 2.72 11.95
CA LEU A 133 -27.12 1.79 11.04
C LEU A 133 -28.13 0.99 10.22
N GLU A 134 -29.16 0.44 10.88
CA GLU A 134 -30.24 -0.30 10.21
C GLU A 134 -30.93 0.57 9.13
N GLN A 135 -31.25 1.81 9.49
CA GLN A 135 -31.86 2.76 8.56
C GLN A 135 -30.96 3.01 7.34
N VAL A 136 -29.66 3.23 7.56
CA VAL A 136 -28.71 3.51 6.48
C VAL A 136 -28.58 2.28 5.55
N CYS A 137 -28.62 1.05 6.09
CA CYS A 137 -28.61 -0.17 5.27
C CYS A 137 -29.84 -0.23 4.35
N ASP A 138 -31.01 0.11 4.86
CA ASP A 138 -32.25 0.16 4.06
C ASP A 138 -32.15 1.19 2.95
N GLU A 139 -31.69 2.41 3.28
CA GLU A 139 -31.53 3.51 2.32
C GLU A 139 -30.53 3.18 1.21
N ILE A 140 -29.46 2.46 1.53
CA ILE A 140 -28.44 2.05 0.53
C ILE A 140 -29.09 1.19 -0.55
N VAL A 141 -29.87 0.20 -0.19
CA VAL A 141 -30.50 -0.70 -1.17
C VAL A 141 -31.52 0.05 -2.03
N GLU A 142 -32.23 1.00 -1.44
CA GLU A 142 -33.19 1.84 -2.18
C GLU A 142 -32.46 2.77 -3.16
N LEU A 143 -31.37 3.41 -2.73
CA LEU A 143 -30.64 4.40 -3.54
C LEU A 143 -29.65 3.75 -4.53
N PHE A 144 -29.11 2.60 -4.19
CA PHE A 144 -28.07 1.92 -4.98
C PHE A 144 -28.47 0.46 -5.26
N PRO A 145 -29.53 0.24 -6.05
CA PRO A 145 -30.08 -1.13 -6.27
C PRO A 145 -29.13 -2.07 -7.01
N LEU A 146 -28.02 -1.58 -7.56
CA LEU A 146 -27.01 -2.42 -8.21
C LEU A 146 -25.93 -2.90 -7.23
N ALA A 147 -25.93 -2.42 -5.98
CA ALA A 147 -24.96 -2.86 -4.97
C ALA A 147 -25.13 -4.36 -4.69
N LYS A 148 -24.02 -5.09 -4.66
CA LYS A 148 -24.01 -6.53 -4.41
C LYS A 148 -23.79 -6.88 -2.94
N GLY A 149 -23.59 -5.87 -2.10
CA GLY A 149 -23.47 -6.04 -0.66
C GLY A 149 -23.04 -4.76 0.02
N ILE A 150 -23.00 -4.81 1.33
CA ILE A 150 -22.63 -3.68 2.20
C ILE A 150 -21.54 -4.17 3.16
N SER A 151 -20.46 -3.39 3.33
CA SER A 151 -19.50 -3.62 4.40
C SER A 151 -19.63 -2.51 5.44
N VAL A 152 -19.78 -2.88 6.73
CA VAL A 152 -19.95 -1.94 7.84
C VAL A 152 -18.62 -1.82 8.59
N GLN A 153 -17.98 -0.67 8.49
CA GLN A 153 -16.65 -0.42 9.09
C GLN A 153 -16.85 0.39 10.37
N SER A 154 -16.66 -0.24 11.54
CA SER A 154 -16.85 0.44 12.81
C SER A 154 -15.73 1.45 13.08
N GLU A 155 -16.11 2.66 13.46
CA GLU A 155 -15.18 3.68 13.92
C GLU A 155 -14.98 3.58 15.45
N CYS A 156 -14.05 4.35 16.00
CA CYS A 156 -13.69 4.25 17.42
C CYS A 156 -14.87 4.38 18.39
N PRO A 157 -15.80 5.33 18.21
CA PRO A 157 -16.90 5.45 19.16
C PRO A 157 -17.74 4.18 19.29
N ILE A 158 -17.91 3.43 18.20
CA ILE A 158 -18.76 2.23 18.14
C ILE A 158 -18.29 1.18 19.17
N GLY A 159 -16.98 0.90 19.18
CA GLY A 159 -16.41 -0.06 20.12
C GLY A 159 -16.41 0.42 21.58
N LEU A 160 -16.62 1.72 21.82
CA LEU A 160 -16.70 2.28 23.17
C LEU A 160 -18.12 2.27 23.74
N ILE A 161 -19.11 2.54 22.87
CA ILE A 161 -20.52 2.57 23.31
C ILE A 161 -21.18 1.19 23.29
N GLY A 162 -20.60 0.23 22.54
CA GLY A 162 -21.05 -1.14 22.54
C GLY A 162 -22.18 -1.44 21.56
N ASP A 163 -22.26 -0.72 20.45
CA ASP A 163 -23.21 -1.04 19.37
C ASP A 163 -22.94 -2.46 18.84
N ASP A 164 -24.00 -3.19 18.52
CA ASP A 164 -23.94 -4.57 18.05
C ASP A 164 -24.06 -4.64 16.52
N ILE A 165 -22.99 -4.24 15.84
CA ILE A 165 -22.97 -4.23 14.37
C ILE A 165 -23.18 -5.63 13.76
N GLU A 166 -22.82 -6.70 14.50
CA GLU A 166 -23.04 -8.07 14.03
C GLU A 166 -24.53 -8.41 13.99
N ALA A 167 -25.27 -8.06 15.06
CA ALA A 167 -26.71 -8.27 15.10
C ALA A 167 -27.42 -7.47 14.01
N VAL A 168 -27.05 -6.19 13.84
CA VAL A 168 -27.62 -5.34 12.78
C VAL A 168 -27.31 -5.92 11.40
N ALA A 169 -26.05 -6.28 11.14
CA ALA A 169 -25.63 -6.83 9.85
C ALA A 169 -26.40 -8.12 9.51
N LYS A 170 -26.53 -9.03 10.48
CA LYS A 170 -27.26 -10.29 10.30
C LYS A 170 -28.75 -10.04 10.00
N LYS A 171 -29.37 -9.12 10.71
CA LYS A 171 -30.78 -8.74 10.53
C LYS A 171 -30.99 -8.10 9.15
N SER A 172 -30.13 -7.14 8.81
CA SER A 172 -30.20 -6.40 7.53
C SER A 172 -29.92 -7.32 6.34
N SER A 173 -28.93 -8.22 6.45
CA SER A 173 -28.63 -9.16 5.38
C SER A 173 -29.83 -10.04 5.05
N LYS A 174 -30.51 -10.55 6.08
CA LYS A 174 -31.72 -11.36 5.91
C LYS A 174 -32.88 -10.56 5.31
N LYS A 175 -33.07 -9.32 5.77
CA LYS A 175 -34.14 -8.42 5.32
C LYS A 175 -33.98 -7.99 3.87
N LEU A 176 -32.74 -7.64 3.49
CA LEU A 176 -32.42 -7.02 2.20
C LEU A 176 -32.02 -8.02 1.12
N ASP A 177 -31.80 -9.27 1.49
CA ASP A 177 -31.35 -10.36 0.61
C ASP A 177 -30.02 -10.06 -0.11
N ILE A 178 -29.13 -9.32 0.59
CA ILE A 178 -27.75 -9.10 0.14
C ILE A 178 -26.80 -9.27 1.33
N PRO A 179 -25.53 -9.63 1.11
CA PRO A 179 -24.57 -9.72 2.21
C PRO A 179 -24.34 -8.35 2.86
N VAL A 180 -24.52 -8.27 4.18
CA VAL A 180 -24.13 -7.12 4.99
C VAL A 180 -23.05 -7.62 5.95
N ILE A 181 -21.83 -7.13 5.83
CA ILE A 181 -20.64 -7.70 6.46
C ILE A 181 -20.12 -6.78 7.54
N PRO A 182 -20.14 -7.22 8.83
CA PRO A 182 -19.61 -6.40 9.93
C PRO A 182 -18.08 -6.51 10.00
N VAL A 183 -17.44 -5.36 10.24
CA VAL A 183 -15.97 -5.33 10.37
C VAL A 183 -15.57 -4.50 11.58
N UNK A 184 -15.22 -4.92 12.64
CA UNK A 184 -14.92 -4.39 13.66
C UNK A 184 -13.71 -3.88 13.64
N CYS A 185 -13.38 -2.88 13.13
CA CYS A 185 -12.05 -2.32 12.81
C CYS A 185 -11.72 -1.01 13.52
N GLU A 186 -12.32 -0.74 14.65
CA GLU A 186 -12.11 0.49 15.44
C GLU A 186 -10.61 0.86 15.49
N GLY A 187 -10.31 2.13 15.27
CA GLY A 187 -8.94 2.60 15.14
C GLY A 187 -8.03 2.22 16.30
N PHE A 188 -8.56 2.14 17.51
CA PHE A 188 -7.79 1.80 18.70
C PHE A 188 -7.47 0.31 18.86
N ARG A 189 -8.11 -0.58 18.08
CA ARG A 189 -7.82 -2.03 18.16
C ARG A 189 -6.38 -2.34 17.82
N GLY A 190 -5.81 -1.56 16.92
CA GLY A 190 -4.41 -1.75 16.53
C GLY A 190 -3.69 -0.45 16.27
N VAL A 191 -2.42 -0.49 16.48
CA VAL A 191 -1.55 0.69 16.39
C VAL A 191 -1.05 0.96 14.97
N SER A 192 -1.51 0.17 13.99
CA SER A 192 -1.13 0.37 12.58
C SER A 192 -2.19 -0.18 11.63
N GLN A 193 -2.11 0.26 10.38
CA GLN A 193 -2.97 -0.24 9.30
C GLN A 193 -2.87 -1.75 9.11
N SER A 194 -1.69 -2.34 9.38
CA SER A 194 -1.45 -3.78 9.22
C SER A 194 -2.50 -4.63 9.95
N LEU A 195 -2.80 -4.29 11.21
CA LEU A 195 -3.84 -5.03 11.94
C LEU A 195 -5.22 -4.83 11.31
N GLY A 196 -5.49 -3.61 10.80
CA GLY A 196 -6.74 -3.34 10.09
C GLY A 196 -6.93 -4.22 8.85
N HIS A 197 -5.83 -4.47 8.11
CA HIS A 197 -5.86 -5.38 6.97
C HIS A 197 -6.25 -6.79 7.41
N HIS A 198 -5.67 -7.28 8.52
CA HIS A 198 -5.96 -8.62 9.02
C HIS A 198 -7.40 -8.74 9.55
N ILE A 199 -7.89 -7.74 10.28
CA ILE A 199 -9.28 -7.69 10.74
C ILE A 199 -10.24 -7.73 9.53
N ALA A 200 -9.95 -6.94 8.50
CA ALA A 200 -10.74 -6.91 7.27
C ALA A 200 -10.74 -8.26 6.56
N ASN A 201 -9.56 -8.90 6.49
CA ASN A 201 -9.41 -10.22 5.88
C ASN A 201 -10.09 -11.33 6.70
N ASP A 202 -10.16 -11.19 8.03
CA ASP A 202 -10.94 -12.10 8.87
C ASP A 202 -12.43 -12.02 8.48
N ALA A 203 -12.95 -10.82 8.25
CA ALA A 203 -14.33 -10.66 7.78
C ALA A 203 -14.55 -11.28 6.40
N VAL A 204 -13.57 -11.14 5.49
CA VAL A 204 -13.63 -11.83 4.17
C VAL A 204 -13.63 -13.34 4.37
N ARG A 205 -12.73 -13.89 5.21
CA ARG A 205 -12.64 -15.32 5.50
C ARG A 205 -13.94 -15.89 6.05
N ASP A 206 -14.58 -15.15 6.96
CA ASP A 206 -15.70 -15.64 7.73
C ASP A 206 -17.05 -15.46 7.02
N HIS A 207 -17.19 -14.47 6.15
CA HIS A 207 -18.46 -14.11 5.54
C HIS A 207 -18.51 -14.25 4.00
N VAL A 208 -17.37 -14.32 3.32
CA VAL A 208 -17.30 -14.23 1.86
C VAL A 208 -16.59 -15.41 1.20
N LEU A 209 -15.38 -15.70 1.65
CA LEU A 209 -14.50 -16.66 0.99
C LEU A 209 -15.12 -18.06 0.95
N GLY A 210 -15.24 -18.62 -0.28
CA GLY A 210 -15.78 -19.95 -0.47
C GLY A 210 -17.31 -19.99 -0.62
N THR A 211 -17.97 -18.84 -0.67
CA THR A 211 -19.45 -18.79 -0.82
C THR A 211 -19.88 -18.63 -2.27
N GLY A 212 -18.94 -18.44 -3.20
CA GLY A 212 -19.23 -18.25 -4.62
C GLY A 212 -18.73 -19.39 -5.49
N GLY A 213 -18.99 -19.29 -6.77
CA GLY A 213 -18.40 -20.17 -7.78
C GLY A 213 -19.17 -21.41 -8.19
N ASP A 214 -20.43 -21.54 -7.80
CA ASP A 214 -21.25 -22.72 -8.14
C ASP A 214 -21.38 -22.99 -9.63
N SER A 215 -21.32 -21.93 -10.46
CA SER A 215 -21.41 -22.02 -11.91
C SER A 215 -20.08 -21.77 -12.62
N PHE A 216 -18.99 -21.73 -11.89
CA PHE A 216 -17.67 -21.35 -12.41
C PHE A 216 -16.94 -22.57 -13.00
N GLU A 217 -16.63 -22.52 -14.29
CA GLU A 217 -15.84 -23.55 -14.97
C GLU A 217 -14.35 -23.28 -14.76
N GLN A 218 -13.69 -24.12 -13.98
CA GLN A 218 -12.26 -24.00 -13.66
C GLN A 218 -11.38 -24.45 -14.86
N THR A 219 -10.21 -23.81 -14.96
CA THR A 219 -9.14 -24.23 -15.86
C THR A 219 -7.87 -24.46 -15.03
N ASP A 220 -6.86 -25.07 -15.63
CA ASP A 220 -5.56 -25.28 -14.97
C ASP A 220 -4.72 -24.01 -14.87
N TYR A 221 -5.16 -22.92 -15.49
CA TYR A 221 -4.44 -21.65 -15.59
C TYR A 221 -5.07 -20.51 -14.78
N ASP A 222 -5.99 -20.86 -13.89
CA ASP A 222 -6.73 -19.88 -13.09
C ASP A 222 -5.89 -19.34 -11.93
N VAL A 223 -5.73 -18.03 -11.87
CA VAL A 223 -4.98 -17.37 -10.78
C VAL A 223 -5.81 -16.29 -10.12
N ALA A 224 -5.50 -15.97 -8.87
CA ALA A 224 -6.08 -14.82 -8.16
C ALA A 224 -4.99 -13.78 -7.90
N LEU A 225 -5.29 -12.52 -8.19
CA LEU A 225 -4.41 -11.37 -7.97
C LEU A 225 -4.80 -10.75 -6.62
N ILE A 226 -3.93 -10.88 -5.61
CA ILE A 226 -4.28 -10.56 -4.23
C ILE A 226 -3.40 -9.44 -3.67
N GLY A 227 -4.03 -8.42 -3.09
CA GLY A 227 -3.34 -7.31 -2.45
C GLY A 227 -2.86 -6.24 -3.43
N ASP A 228 -3.45 -6.20 -4.61
CA ASP A 228 -3.27 -5.10 -5.54
C ASP A 228 -4.55 -4.24 -5.47
N TYR A 229 -4.39 -2.98 -5.10
CA TYR A 229 -5.50 -2.08 -4.83
C TYR A 229 -5.86 -1.21 -6.02
N ASN A 230 -5.34 -1.55 -7.19
CA ASN A 230 -5.56 -0.84 -8.46
C ASN A 230 -5.24 0.65 -8.39
N ILE A 231 -4.20 1.02 -7.65
CA ILE A 231 -3.77 2.42 -7.56
C ILE A 231 -3.30 2.87 -8.94
N GLY A 232 -3.97 3.87 -9.49
CA GLY A 232 -3.65 4.40 -10.82
C GLY A 232 -3.80 3.39 -11.96
N GLY A 233 -4.43 2.23 -11.71
CA GLY A 233 -4.59 1.18 -12.72
C GLY A 233 -3.57 0.04 -12.61
N ASP A 234 -2.84 -0.05 -11.49
CA ASP A 234 -1.79 -1.08 -11.31
C ASP A 234 -2.32 -2.51 -11.46
N ALA A 235 -3.51 -2.81 -10.90
CA ALA A 235 -4.08 -4.17 -10.99
C ALA A 235 -4.44 -4.52 -12.44
N TRP A 236 -4.94 -3.56 -13.21
CA TRP A 236 -5.22 -3.78 -14.64
C TRP A 236 -3.93 -4.09 -15.42
N ALA A 237 -2.86 -3.35 -15.12
CA ALA A 237 -1.55 -3.58 -15.74
C ALA A 237 -1.00 -4.96 -15.36
N SER A 238 -1.15 -5.36 -14.08
CA SER A 238 -0.73 -6.67 -13.58
C SER A 238 -1.52 -7.80 -14.27
N ARG A 239 -2.83 -7.64 -14.34
CA ARG A 239 -3.73 -8.58 -15.00
C ARG A 239 -3.33 -8.82 -16.46
N ARG A 240 -3.03 -7.74 -17.17
CA ARG A 240 -2.60 -7.81 -18.58
C ARG A 240 -1.33 -8.66 -18.75
N ILE A 241 -0.33 -8.49 -17.86
CA ILE A 241 0.89 -9.31 -17.89
C ILE A 241 0.54 -10.80 -17.73
N LEU A 242 -0.29 -11.10 -16.74
CA LEU A 242 -0.70 -12.50 -16.46
C LEU A 242 -1.45 -13.11 -17.63
N GLU A 243 -2.35 -12.36 -18.25
CA GLU A 243 -3.10 -12.82 -19.45
C GLU A 243 -2.17 -13.02 -20.65
N GLU A 244 -1.15 -12.18 -20.83
CA GLU A 244 -0.15 -12.37 -21.90
C GLU A 244 0.75 -13.60 -21.64
N MET A 245 0.89 -14.03 -20.38
CA MET A 245 1.54 -15.29 -20.02
C MET A 245 0.65 -16.52 -20.30
N GLY A 246 -0.63 -16.31 -20.61
CA GLY A 246 -1.60 -17.39 -20.86
C GLY A 246 -2.41 -17.77 -19.62
N LEU A 247 -2.31 -16.99 -18.54
CA LEU A 247 -3.05 -17.23 -17.29
C LEU A 247 -4.42 -16.52 -17.33
N ARG A 248 -5.37 -17.05 -16.58
CA ARG A 248 -6.70 -16.43 -16.46
C ARG A 248 -6.87 -15.89 -15.03
N VAL A 249 -7.05 -14.59 -14.89
CA VAL A 249 -7.28 -13.95 -13.59
C VAL A 249 -8.77 -14.05 -13.26
N ILE A 250 -9.11 -14.93 -12.30
CA ILE A 250 -10.50 -15.18 -11.91
C ILE A 250 -10.97 -14.31 -10.76
N ALA A 251 -10.04 -13.73 -10.01
CA ALA A 251 -10.35 -12.87 -8.87
C ALA A 251 -9.27 -11.80 -8.71
N GLN A 252 -9.69 -10.62 -8.35
CA GLN A 252 -8.81 -9.48 -8.12
C GLN A 252 -9.17 -8.84 -6.77
N TRP A 253 -8.24 -8.88 -5.81
CA TRP A 253 -8.41 -8.36 -4.44
C TRP A 253 -7.49 -7.17 -4.20
N SER A 254 -8.02 -6.09 -3.76
CA SER A 254 -9.44 -5.75 -3.75
C SER A 254 -9.74 -4.66 -4.77
N GLY A 255 -8.68 -4.05 -5.36
CA GLY A 255 -8.83 -2.95 -6.30
C GLY A 255 -9.54 -3.40 -7.57
N ASP A 256 -10.66 -2.75 -7.88
CA ASP A 256 -11.54 -3.06 -9.00
C ASP A 256 -12.11 -4.50 -8.95
N GLY A 257 -11.98 -5.16 -7.82
CA GLY A 257 -12.55 -6.49 -7.62
C GLY A 257 -14.03 -6.43 -7.24
N THR A 258 -14.71 -7.56 -7.38
CA THR A 258 -16.11 -7.73 -6.98
C THR A 258 -16.24 -8.69 -5.81
N ILE A 259 -17.35 -8.61 -5.08
CA ILE A 259 -17.62 -9.54 -3.97
C ILE A 259 -17.68 -10.99 -4.49
N ASN A 260 -18.20 -11.21 -5.69
CA ASN A 260 -18.27 -12.55 -6.27
C ASN A 260 -16.87 -13.11 -6.61
N GLU A 261 -15.95 -12.26 -7.09
CA GLU A 261 -14.57 -12.68 -7.31
C GLU A 261 -13.91 -13.09 -5.98
N MET A 262 -14.11 -12.30 -4.94
CA MET A 262 -13.59 -12.62 -3.60
C MET A 262 -14.18 -13.93 -3.09
N ALA A 263 -15.49 -14.13 -3.27
CA ALA A 263 -16.19 -15.35 -2.85
C ALA A 263 -15.70 -16.59 -3.59
N SER A 264 -15.26 -16.44 -4.84
CA SER A 264 -14.81 -17.53 -5.73
C SER A 264 -13.29 -17.74 -5.73
N THR A 265 -12.53 -16.96 -4.97
CA THR A 265 -11.06 -17.03 -4.99
C THR A 265 -10.50 -18.41 -4.63
N HIS A 266 -11.24 -19.18 -3.83
CA HIS A 266 -10.84 -20.55 -3.46
C HIS A 266 -10.72 -21.51 -4.67
N LEU A 267 -11.25 -21.11 -5.83
CA LEU A 267 -11.17 -21.89 -7.06
C LEU A 267 -9.88 -21.66 -7.86
N SER A 268 -9.05 -20.70 -7.46
CA SER A 268 -7.78 -20.44 -8.14
C SER A 268 -6.78 -21.58 -7.94
N LYS A 269 -5.88 -21.74 -8.91
CA LYS A 269 -4.77 -22.73 -8.85
C LYS A 269 -3.54 -22.12 -8.15
N LEU A 270 -3.43 -20.80 -8.15
CA LEU A 270 -2.31 -20.07 -7.53
C LEU A 270 -2.77 -18.68 -7.11
N ASN A 271 -2.48 -18.33 -5.88
CA ASN A 271 -2.71 -16.98 -5.35
C ASN A 271 -1.43 -16.16 -5.52
N LEU A 272 -1.53 -15.02 -6.21
CA LEU A 272 -0.43 -14.11 -6.49
C LEU A 272 -0.53 -12.92 -5.56
N ILE A 273 0.37 -12.82 -4.58
CA ILE A 273 0.34 -11.74 -3.60
C ILE A 273 1.20 -10.56 -4.06
N HIS A 274 0.58 -9.38 -4.22
CA HIS A 274 1.33 -8.13 -4.39
C HIS A 274 1.72 -7.57 -3.01
N CYS A 275 0.74 -7.24 -2.17
CA CYS A 275 1.01 -6.67 -0.85
C CYS A 275 1.15 -7.75 0.22
N TYR A 276 2.37 -8.27 0.37
CA TYR A 276 2.68 -9.33 1.32
C TYR A 276 2.19 -9.00 2.74
N ARG A 277 2.52 -7.80 3.26
CA ARG A 277 2.19 -7.44 4.65
C ARG A 277 0.67 -7.40 4.91
N SER A 278 -0.12 -7.07 3.89
CA SER A 278 -1.59 -7.00 4.03
C SER A 278 -2.26 -8.37 3.89
N MET A 279 -1.68 -9.25 3.07
CA MET A 279 -2.40 -10.44 2.57
C MET A 279 -1.74 -11.79 2.88
N ASN A 280 -0.53 -11.81 3.48
CA ASN A 280 0.15 -13.07 3.75
C ASN A 280 -0.68 -14.01 4.62
N TYR A 281 -1.33 -13.49 5.63
CA TYR A 281 -2.15 -14.25 6.56
C TYR A 281 -3.35 -14.92 5.85
N ILE A 282 -4.10 -14.15 5.05
CA ILE A 282 -5.28 -14.72 4.36
C ILE A 282 -4.85 -15.75 3.29
N CYS A 283 -3.73 -15.53 2.62
CA CYS A 283 -3.22 -16.49 1.64
C CYS A 283 -2.75 -17.78 2.30
N THR A 284 -2.10 -17.70 3.47
CA THR A 284 -1.77 -18.89 4.26
C THR A 284 -3.03 -19.64 4.69
N THR A 285 -4.06 -18.92 5.13
CA THR A 285 -5.35 -19.51 5.49
C THR A 285 -6.00 -20.21 4.28
N MET A 286 -5.93 -19.61 3.10
CA MET A 286 -6.46 -20.23 1.87
C MET A 286 -5.67 -21.49 1.49
N GLU A 287 -4.36 -21.49 1.66
CA GLU A 287 -3.53 -22.66 1.43
C GLU A 287 -3.90 -23.80 2.39
N GLU A 288 -4.06 -23.49 3.68
CA GLU A 288 -4.47 -24.46 4.71
C GLU A 288 -5.88 -25.00 4.47
N ARG A 289 -6.83 -24.15 4.08
CA ARG A 289 -8.24 -24.50 3.96
C ARG A 289 -8.59 -25.15 2.62
N PHE A 290 -7.97 -24.68 1.52
CA PHE A 290 -8.33 -25.09 0.15
C PHE A 290 -7.18 -25.73 -0.62
N GLY A 291 -5.97 -25.74 -0.06
CA GLY A 291 -4.80 -26.31 -0.73
C GLY A 291 -4.21 -25.41 -1.83
N THR A 292 -4.67 -24.16 -1.96
CA THR A 292 -4.19 -23.26 -3.02
C THR A 292 -2.84 -22.65 -2.64
N PRO A 293 -1.76 -22.96 -3.38
CA PRO A 293 -0.45 -22.36 -3.09
C PRO A 293 -0.45 -20.86 -3.39
N TRP A 294 0.55 -20.16 -2.86
CA TRP A 294 0.69 -18.73 -3.13
C TRP A 294 2.15 -18.34 -3.31
N THR A 295 2.37 -17.25 -4.06
CA THR A 295 3.69 -16.66 -4.22
C THR A 295 3.60 -15.14 -4.31
N GLU A 296 4.63 -14.45 -3.80
CA GLU A 296 4.73 -13.00 -3.90
C GLU A 296 5.30 -12.63 -5.28
N PHE A 297 4.76 -11.58 -5.89
CA PHE A 297 5.27 -11.02 -7.14
C PHE A 297 5.53 -9.52 -6.99
N ASN A 298 6.32 -8.98 -7.92
CA ASN A 298 6.64 -7.55 -7.97
C ASN A 298 6.71 -7.13 -9.44
N PHE A 299 5.77 -6.28 -9.88
CA PHE A 299 5.72 -5.77 -11.24
C PHE A 299 6.15 -4.31 -11.36
N PHE A 300 7.02 -3.84 -10.44
CA PHE A 300 7.68 -2.52 -10.53
C PHE A 300 9.06 -2.69 -11.15
N GLY A 301 9.25 -2.12 -12.35
CA GLY A 301 10.54 -2.08 -13.04
C GLY A 301 10.91 -3.38 -13.77
N PRO A 302 11.69 -3.25 -14.84
CA PRO A 302 12.04 -4.38 -15.72
C PRO A 302 12.60 -5.60 -15.01
N THR A 303 13.59 -5.41 -14.17
CA THR A 303 14.27 -6.51 -13.46
C THR A 303 13.28 -7.32 -12.61
N LYS A 304 12.41 -6.64 -11.88
CA LYS A 304 11.43 -7.30 -10.99
C LYS A 304 10.25 -7.89 -11.77
N ILE A 305 9.82 -7.24 -12.85
CA ILE A 305 8.77 -7.77 -13.72
C ILE A 305 9.22 -9.12 -14.29
N ILE A 306 10.40 -9.15 -14.93
CA ILE A 306 10.95 -10.34 -15.58
C ILE A 306 11.13 -11.49 -14.57
N SER A 307 11.75 -11.19 -13.42
CA SER A 307 11.97 -12.23 -12.40
C SER A 307 10.67 -12.77 -11.82
N SER A 308 9.66 -11.90 -11.62
CA SER A 308 8.35 -12.33 -11.12
C SER A 308 7.58 -13.16 -12.15
N MET A 309 7.63 -12.78 -13.43
CA MET A 309 7.01 -13.57 -14.51
C MET A 309 7.56 -14.99 -14.54
N ARG A 310 8.89 -15.12 -14.51
CA ARG A 310 9.55 -16.45 -14.50
C ARG A 310 9.20 -17.25 -13.25
N LYS A 311 9.21 -16.61 -12.09
CA LYS A 311 8.84 -17.24 -10.81
C LYS A 311 7.39 -17.79 -10.85
N ILE A 312 6.47 -16.99 -11.39
CA ILE A 312 5.05 -17.40 -11.52
C ILE A 312 4.95 -18.59 -12.48
N ALA A 313 5.64 -18.54 -13.63
CA ALA A 313 5.60 -19.59 -14.64
C ALA A 313 6.07 -20.96 -14.11
N GLU A 314 6.94 -20.99 -13.09
CA GLU A 314 7.41 -22.24 -12.49
C GLU A 314 6.30 -23.08 -11.82
N PHE A 315 5.16 -22.47 -11.52
CA PHE A 315 3.99 -23.17 -10.97
C PHE A 315 3.17 -23.88 -12.05
N PHE A 316 3.51 -23.68 -13.33
CA PHE A 316 2.70 -24.14 -14.48
C PHE A 316 3.54 -24.96 -15.47
N ASP A 317 2.91 -25.35 -16.53
CA ASP A 317 3.49 -26.24 -17.56
C ASP A 317 4.42 -25.50 -18.53
N ASP A 318 5.00 -26.25 -19.47
CA ASP A 318 5.95 -25.73 -20.46
C ASP A 318 5.29 -24.75 -21.45
N GLU A 319 3.98 -24.86 -21.66
CA GLU A 319 3.25 -23.91 -22.52
C GLU A 319 3.27 -22.51 -21.89
N ILE A 320 2.97 -22.40 -20.60
CA ILE A 320 3.00 -21.14 -19.86
C ILE A 320 4.43 -20.59 -19.81
N LYS A 321 5.43 -21.45 -19.58
CA LYS A 321 6.85 -21.02 -19.58
C LYS A 321 7.25 -20.44 -20.95
N ALA A 322 6.86 -21.09 -22.04
CA ALA A 322 7.15 -20.61 -23.41
C ALA A 322 6.47 -19.28 -23.71
N LYS A 323 5.19 -19.13 -23.33
CA LYS A 323 4.45 -17.87 -23.50
C LYS A 323 5.08 -16.75 -22.67
N THR A 324 5.54 -17.08 -21.47
CA THR A 324 6.21 -16.14 -20.56
C THR A 324 7.49 -15.60 -21.21
N GLU A 325 8.36 -16.48 -21.72
CA GLU A 325 9.62 -16.03 -22.35
C GLU A 325 9.34 -15.22 -23.64
N ALA A 326 8.31 -15.58 -24.41
CA ALA A 326 7.90 -14.79 -25.57
C ALA A 326 7.42 -13.37 -25.17
N ALA A 327 6.65 -13.27 -24.09
CA ALA A 327 6.21 -11.97 -23.56
C ALA A 327 7.40 -11.15 -23.06
N ILE A 328 8.31 -11.78 -22.31
CA ILE A 328 9.54 -11.12 -21.80
C ILE A 328 10.37 -10.56 -22.98
N ALA A 329 10.53 -11.33 -24.06
CA ALA A 329 11.28 -10.88 -25.24
C ALA A 329 10.67 -9.62 -25.86
N ARG A 330 9.32 -9.55 -25.94
CA ARG A 330 8.62 -8.36 -26.44
C ARG A 330 8.81 -7.17 -25.49
N TYR A 331 8.70 -7.41 -24.19
CA TYR A 331 8.82 -6.36 -23.15
C TYR A 331 10.23 -5.79 -23.10
N GLN A 332 11.27 -6.63 -23.29
CA GLN A 332 12.67 -6.20 -23.24
C GLN A 332 12.95 -5.06 -24.20
N VAL A 333 12.41 -5.14 -25.42
CA VAL A 333 12.57 -4.07 -26.43
C VAL A 333 12.06 -2.74 -25.86
N ARG A 334 10.87 -2.78 -25.26
CA ARG A 334 10.25 -1.57 -24.72
C ARG A 334 11.00 -1.07 -23.47
N PHE A 335 11.44 -1.98 -22.60
CA PHE A 335 12.25 -1.62 -21.44
C PHE A 335 13.55 -0.92 -21.83
N ASP A 336 14.22 -1.41 -22.87
CA ASP A 336 15.47 -0.82 -23.37
C ASP A 336 15.23 0.61 -23.88
N GLU A 337 14.11 0.83 -24.60
CA GLU A 337 13.70 2.16 -25.08
C GLU A 337 13.49 3.13 -23.92
N ILE A 338 12.74 2.70 -22.89
CA ILE A 338 12.42 3.52 -21.70
C ILE A 338 13.71 3.85 -20.96
N THR A 339 14.53 2.85 -20.70
CA THR A 339 15.80 3.01 -19.98
C THR A 339 16.72 3.97 -20.73
N LYS A 340 16.86 3.79 -22.04
CA LYS A 340 17.67 4.67 -22.89
C LYS A 340 17.19 6.14 -22.83
N ALA A 341 15.87 6.33 -22.76
CA ALA A 341 15.29 7.69 -22.74
C ALA A 341 15.48 8.39 -21.39
N PHE A 342 15.31 7.67 -20.28
CA PHE A 342 15.22 8.31 -18.96
C PHE A 342 16.47 8.14 -18.09
N ARG A 343 17.17 7.02 -18.18
CA ARG A 343 18.34 6.76 -17.32
C ARG A 343 19.41 7.87 -17.38
N PRO A 344 19.76 8.43 -18.56
CA PRO A 344 20.76 9.52 -18.60
C PRO A 344 20.40 10.76 -17.76
N ARG A 345 19.10 10.95 -17.48
CA ARG A 345 18.61 12.10 -16.71
C ARG A 345 18.44 11.77 -15.21
N LEU A 346 18.41 10.49 -14.88
CA LEU A 346 18.11 10.01 -13.52
C LEU A 346 19.28 9.28 -12.86
N GLU A 347 20.29 8.85 -13.62
CA GLU A 347 21.42 8.09 -13.10
C GLU A 347 22.16 8.88 -12.02
N GLY A 348 22.44 8.23 -10.91
CA GLY A 348 23.13 8.82 -9.77
C GLY A 348 22.22 9.65 -8.86
N LYS A 349 20.95 9.83 -9.20
CA LYS A 349 19.98 10.53 -8.34
C LYS A 349 19.65 9.70 -7.11
N ARG A 350 19.52 10.37 -5.97
CA ARG A 350 19.39 9.73 -4.65
C ARG A 350 17.95 9.82 -4.16
N VAL A 351 17.42 8.70 -3.62
CA VAL A 351 16.02 8.60 -3.21
C VAL A 351 15.91 8.19 -1.74
N MET A 352 15.03 8.84 -0.99
CA MET A 352 14.57 8.38 0.32
C MET A 352 13.12 7.93 0.19
N LEU A 353 12.76 6.85 0.90
CA LEU A 353 11.41 6.26 0.86
C LEU A 353 10.85 6.05 2.27
N ALA A 354 9.61 6.46 2.52
CA ALA A 354 8.92 6.21 3.79
C ALA A 354 7.42 6.09 3.57
N VAL A 355 6.91 4.88 3.29
CA VAL A 355 5.49 4.73 2.98
C VAL A 355 4.99 3.29 3.17
N GLY A 356 3.91 3.11 3.89
CA GLY A 356 3.16 1.86 3.97
C GLY A 356 3.96 0.63 4.43
N GLY A 357 3.51 -0.53 4.02
CA GLY A 357 4.10 -1.83 4.41
C GLY A 357 4.71 -2.62 3.26
N LEU A 358 4.80 -2.05 2.06
CA LEU A 358 5.27 -2.77 0.87
C LEU A 358 6.21 -1.94 0.00
N ARG A 359 5.78 -0.74 -0.38
CA ARG A 359 6.43 0.09 -1.41
C ARG A 359 7.88 0.47 -1.10
N PRO A 360 8.27 0.67 0.18
CA PRO A 360 9.69 0.93 0.48
C PRO A 360 10.65 -0.18 0.04
N ARG A 361 10.14 -1.39 -0.20
CA ARG A 361 10.92 -2.52 -0.72
C ARG A 361 10.65 -2.77 -2.21
N HIS A 362 9.37 -2.78 -2.59
CA HIS A 362 8.98 -3.16 -3.95
C HIS A 362 9.46 -2.17 -5.02
N THR A 363 9.59 -0.89 -4.70
CA THR A 363 10.00 0.11 -5.69
C THR A 363 11.52 0.25 -5.85
N ILE A 364 12.33 -0.34 -4.94
CA ILE A 364 13.80 -0.25 -4.99
C ILE A 364 14.31 -0.62 -6.40
N GLY A 365 13.91 -1.78 -6.91
CA GLY A 365 14.36 -2.26 -8.23
C GLY A 365 14.03 -1.31 -9.37
N ALA A 366 12.86 -0.66 -9.33
CA ALA A 366 12.47 0.29 -10.39
C ALA A 366 13.36 1.54 -10.39
N TYR A 367 13.73 2.03 -9.20
CA TYR A 367 14.70 3.14 -9.10
C TYR A 367 16.07 2.70 -9.63
N GLU A 368 16.53 1.52 -9.23
CA GLU A 368 17.83 0.99 -9.68
C GLU A 368 17.88 0.76 -11.19
N ASP A 369 16.80 0.28 -11.79
CA ASP A 369 16.69 0.09 -13.25
C ASP A 369 16.91 1.43 -14.00
N LEU A 370 16.59 2.56 -13.34
CA LEU A 370 16.81 3.92 -13.88
C LEU A 370 18.17 4.51 -13.46
N GLY A 371 19.00 3.73 -12.76
CA GLY A 371 20.32 4.20 -12.30
C GLY A 371 20.27 5.07 -11.05
N MET A 372 19.10 5.14 -10.39
CA MET A 372 18.94 5.91 -9.15
C MET A 372 19.39 5.07 -7.95
N GLU A 373 19.69 5.71 -6.83
CA GLU A 373 20.17 5.06 -5.62
C GLU A 373 19.25 5.32 -4.44
N VAL A 374 18.78 4.25 -3.80
CA VAL A 374 17.99 4.37 -2.57
C VAL A 374 18.92 4.50 -1.38
N VAL A 375 18.99 5.69 -0.79
CA VAL A 375 19.91 6.03 0.32
C VAL A 375 19.27 5.93 1.69
N GLY A 376 17.93 5.83 1.73
CA GLY A 376 17.17 5.60 2.96
C GLY A 376 15.83 5.00 2.61
N THR A 377 15.40 3.99 3.39
CA THR A 377 14.08 3.41 3.20
C THR A 377 13.50 2.91 4.52
N GLY A 378 12.18 2.91 4.61
CA GLY A 378 11.53 2.42 5.79
C GLY A 378 10.03 2.36 5.65
N TYR A 379 9.41 1.67 6.59
CA TYR A 379 8.00 1.32 6.55
C TYR A 379 7.22 2.04 7.65
N GLU A 380 5.99 2.40 7.34
CA GLU A 380 5.05 2.90 8.36
C GLU A 380 4.58 1.75 9.27
N PHE A 381 4.49 0.54 8.71
CA PHE A 381 4.04 -0.64 9.45
C PHE A 381 4.65 -1.90 8.81
N ALA A 382 5.68 -2.41 9.42
CA ALA A 382 6.37 -3.61 8.97
C ALA A 382 6.54 -4.58 10.13
N HIS A 383 6.90 -5.81 9.82
CA HIS A 383 7.29 -6.81 10.78
C HIS A 383 8.75 -7.23 10.47
N LYS A 384 9.30 -8.08 11.33
CA LYS A 384 10.69 -8.51 11.19
C LYS A 384 10.99 -9.11 9.81
N ASP A 385 10.07 -9.91 9.30
CA ASP A 385 10.22 -10.60 8.00
C ASP A 385 10.26 -9.64 6.80
N ASP A 386 9.64 -8.46 6.90
CA ASP A 386 9.73 -7.44 5.86
C ASP A 386 11.18 -6.90 5.77
N TYR A 387 11.80 -6.64 6.92
CA TYR A 387 13.20 -6.17 6.98
C TYR A 387 14.16 -7.25 6.51
N THR A 388 13.93 -8.51 6.92
CA THR A 388 14.77 -9.64 6.45
C THR A 388 14.79 -9.74 4.92
N ARG A 389 13.68 -9.40 4.26
CA ARG A 389 13.58 -9.39 2.79
C ARG A 389 14.16 -8.13 2.15
N THR A 390 14.53 -7.14 2.96
CA THR A 390 14.98 -5.82 2.48
C THR A 390 16.51 -5.66 2.54
N TYR A 391 17.15 -6.21 3.58
CA TYR A 391 18.58 -5.98 3.83
C TYR A 391 19.46 -6.22 2.59
N SER A 392 19.28 -7.36 1.92
CA SER A 392 20.09 -7.75 0.75
C SER A 392 19.83 -6.94 -0.51
N MET A 393 18.77 -6.13 -0.51
CA MET A 393 18.40 -5.28 -1.66
C MET A 393 19.09 -3.92 -1.61
N LEU A 394 19.77 -3.60 -0.51
CA LEU A 394 20.30 -2.27 -0.24
C LEU A 394 21.81 -2.34 0.00
N LYS A 395 22.49 -1.27 -0.34
CA LYS A 395 23.91 -1.12 -0.05
C LYS A 395 24.15 -1.03 1.44
N GLU A 396 25.34 -1.46 1.87
CA GLU A 396 25.82 -1.23 3.24
C GLU A 396 25.77 0.27 3.55
N GLY A 397 25.32 0.61 4.75
CA GLY A 397 25.22 2.00 5.19
C GLY A 397 23.94 2.73 4.81
N THR A 398 23.08 2.17 3.93
CA THR A 398 21.76 2.77 3.66
C THR A 398 20.99 2.90 4.97
N VAL A 399 20.38 4.06 5.25
CA VAL A 399 19.62 4.21 6.49
C VAL A 399 18.29 3.46 6.40
N LEU A 400 18.02 2.65 7.42
CA LEU A 400 16.77 1.91 7.60
C LEU A 400 16.02 2.46 8.80
N TYR A 401 14.76 2.76 8.62
CA TYR A 401 13.90 3.27 9.70
C TYR A 401 12.57 2.54 9.71
N ASP A 402 12.11 2.24 10.92
CA ASP A 402 10.78 1.65 11.12
C ASP A 402 9.87 2.67 11.77
N ASP A 403 8.69 2.87 11.18
CA ASP A 403 7.67 3.77 11.72
C ASP A 403 8.29 5.12 12.10
N PRO A 404 8.91 5.82 11.13
CA PRO A 404 9.65 7.04 11.44
C PRO A 404 8.74 8.20 11.85
N THR A 405 9.32 9.14 12.59
CA THR A 405 8.67 10.43 12.86
C THR A 405 8.98 11.40 11.71
N ALA A 406 8.17 12.43 11.54
CA ALA A 406 8.44 13.49 10.56
C ALA A 406 9.79 14.16 10.84
N PHE A 407 10.11 14.35 12.13
CA PHE A 407 11.39 14.92 12.57
C PHE A 407 12.57 14.07 12.10
N GLU A 408 12.51 12.76 12.32
CA GLU A 408 13.58 11.83 11.89
C GLU A 408 13.82 11.92 10.37
N LEU A 409 12.73 11.90 9.59
CA LEU A 409 12.83 11.97 8.13
C LEU A 409 13.45 13.30 7.68
N GLU A 410 13.08 14.41 8.33
CA GLU A 410 13.64 15.73 8.03
C GLU A 410 15.14 15.78 8.31
N GLU A 411 15.56 15.31 9.49
CA GLU A 411 16.98 15.29 9.87
C GLU A 411 17.82 14.38 8.95
N PHE A 412 17.31 13.19 8.64
CA PHE A 412 17.95 12.29 7.69
C PHE A 412 18.11 12.95 6.31
N ALA A 413 17.08 13.66 5.86
CA ALA A 413 17.12 14.35 4.55
C ALA A 413 18.14 15.47 4.53
N LYS A 414 18.35 16.20 5.63
CA LYS A 414 19.39 17.24 5.73
C LYS A 414 20.78 16.65 5.54
N PHE A 415 21.02 15.46 6.11
CA PHE A 415 22.29 14.76 5.99
C PHE A 415 22.45 14.11 4.61
N LEU A 416 21.45 13.33 4.18
CA LEU A 416 21.52 12.52 2.95
C LEU A 416 21.33 13.35 1.69
N LYS A 417 20.67 14.50 1.78
CA LYS A 417 20.40 15.41 0.65
C LYS A 417 19.84 14.66 -0.57
N PRO A 418 18.71 13.97 -0.43
CA PRO A 418 18.15 13.22 -1.55
C PRO A 418 17.66 14.13 -2.66
N ASP A 419 17.74 13.65 -3.91
CA ASP A 419 17.13 14.32 -5.07
C ASP A 419 15.60 14.09 -5.10
N LEU A 420 15.12 13.07 -4.37
CA LEU A 420 13.68 12.75 -4.33
C LEU A 420 13.31 12.14 -2.98
N MET A 421 12.19 12.59 -2.43
CA MET A 421 11.53 11.94 -1.30
C MET A 421 10.24 11.27 -1.76
N GLY A 422 10.13 9.95 -1.56
CA GLY A 422 8.90 9.20 -1.81
C GLY A 422 8.23 8.82 -0.49
N ALA A 423 7.08 9.44 -0.19
CA ALA A 423 6.41 9.24 1.12
C ALA A 423 4.89 9.41 1.01
N GLY A 424 4.20 9.49 2.12
CA GLY A 424 2.77 9.79 2.18
C GLY A 424 2.49 11.28 1.94
N VAL A 425 1.24 11.62 1.71
CA VAL A 425 0.85 13.01 1.40
C VAL A 425 1.18 13.99 2.53
N LYS A 426 1.20 13.51 3.76
CA LYS A 426 1.45 14.36 4.95
C LYS A 426 2.85 14.97 4.95
N GLU A 427 3.82 14.27 4.40
CA GLU A 427 5.23 14.67 4.40
C GLU A 427 5.57 15.66 3.29
N LYS A 428 4.73 15.76 2.26
CA LYS A 428 4.98 16.57 1.05
C LYS A 428 5.45 17.99 1.36
N TYR A 429 4.74 18.67 2.25
CA TYR A 429 4.99 20.09 2.50
C TYR A 429 6.34 20.34 3.20
N VAL A 430 6.75 19.43 4.08
CA VAL A 430 8.04 19.53 4.76
C VAL A 430 9.18 19.49 3.72
N PHE A 431 9.13 18.49 2.85
CA PHE A 431 10.20 18.29 1.87
C PHE A 431 10.22 19.37 0.78
N HIS A 432 9.05 19.82 0.34
CA HIS A 432 9.00 20.96 -0.59
C HIS A 432 9.61 22.24 0.02
N LYS A 433 9.37 22.50 1.31
CA LYS A 433 10.00 23.63 2.01
C LYS A 433 11.51 23.51 2.09
N MET A 434 12.04 22.29 2.09
CA MET A 434 13.49 22.02 2.06
C MET A 434 14.08 22.07 0.65
N GLY A 435 13.25 22.32 -0.37
CA GLY A 435 13.69 22.31 -1.77
C GLY A 435 13.92 20.90 -2.31
N ILE A 436 13.33 19.89 -1.66
CA ILE A 436 13.49 18.48 -2.08
C ILE A 436 12.26 18.05 -2.90
N PRO A 437 12.47 17.60 -4.15
CA PRO A 437 11.39 17.03 -4.96
C PRO A 437 10.69 15.88 -4.25
N PHE A 438 9.38 15.74 -4.50
CA PHE A 438 8.54 14.81 -3.75
C PHE A 438 7.58 14.06 -4.66
N ARG A 439 7.42 12.75 -4.42
CA ARG A 439 6.34 11.95 -5.02
C ARG A 439 5.56 11.25 -3.92
N GLN A 440 4.26 11.44 -3.92
CA GLN A 440 3.36 10.77 -2.99
C GLN A 440 3.20 9.31 -3.46
N MET A 441 3.59 8.37 -2.63
CA MET A 441 3.70 6.95 -3.01
C MET A 441 2.52 6.08 -2.58
N HIS A 442 1.47 6.65 -1.96
CA HIS A 442 0.23 5.91 -1.68
C HIS A 442 -0.68 5.84 -2.92
N SER A 443 -0.80 6.93 -3.65
CA SER A 443 -1.70 7.04 -4.81
C SER A 443 -0.97 7.56 -6.06
N TRP A 444 0.35 7.44 -6.11
CA TRP A 444 1.19 7.85 -7.25
C TRP A 444 0.99 9.33 -7.63
N ASP A 445 0.63 10.20 -6.67
CA ASP A 445 0.19 11.60 -6.91
C ASP A 445 -0.93 11.67 -7.96
N TYR A 446 -1.84 10.69 -7.92
CA TYR A 446 -2.97 10.57 -8.87
C TYR A 446 -2.51 10.33 -10.31
N SER A 447 -1.31 9.81 -10.50
CA SER A 447 -0.75 9.30 -11.74
C SER A 447 -0.89 7.77 -11.77
N GLY A 448 -0.12 7.10 -12.60
CA GLY A 448 -0.07 5.64 -12.73
C GLY A 448 -0.66 5.16 -14.04
N PRO A 449 -0.70 3.87 -14.27
CA PRO A 449 -0.14 2.84 -13.40
C PRO A 449 1.39 2.91 -13.28
N TYR A 450 1.96 2.24 -12.27
CA TYR A 450 3.41 2.05 -12.18
C TYR A 450 3.79 0.57 -12.41
N HIS A 451 2.82 -0.34 -12.39
CA HIS A 451 3.05 -1.74 -12.75
C HIS A 451 3.16 -1.93 -14.27
N GLY A 452 3.97 -2.91 -14.65
CA GLY A 452 4.06 -3.35 -16.05
C GLY A 452 4.93 -2.46 -16.92
N VAL A 453 4.93 -2.76 -18.21
CA VAL A 453 5.82 -2.10 -19.20
C VAL A 453 5.48 -0.61 -19.34
N ASP A 454 4.23 -0.32 -19.64
CA ASP A 454 3.77 1.08 -19.76
C ASP A 454 3.84 1.79 -18.42
N GLY A 455 3.59 1.07 -17.33
CA GLY A 455 3.73 1.57 -15.98
C GLY A 455 5.16 2.00 -15.66
N PHE A 456 6.16 1.27 -16.15
CA PHE A 456 7.56 1.67 -15.97
C PHE A 456 7.86 2.97 -16.74
N ALA A 457 7.26 3.17 -17.92
CA ALA A 457 7.41 4.43 -18.66
C ALA A 457 6.79 5.61 -17.88
N VAL A 458 5.61 5.40 -17.30
CA VAL A 458 4.92 6.41 -16.47
C VAL A 458 5.76 6.71 -15.22
N PHE A 459 6.27 5.68 -14.54
CA PHE A 459 7.15 5.82 -13.37
C PHE A 459 8.39 6.66 -13.72
N ALA A 460 9.10 6.28 -14.79
CA ALA A 460 10.32 6.98 -15.24
C ALA A 460 10.04 8.45 -15.54
N ARG A 461 8.97 8.72 -16.29
CA ARG A 461 8.53 10.09 -16.63
C ARG A 461 8.23 10.89 -15.37
N ASP A 462 7.51 10.30 -14.43
CA ASP A 462 7.08 11.00 -13.20
C ASP A 462 8.29 11.32 -12.30
N MET A 463 9.27 10.42 -12.22
CA MET A 463 10.50 10.67 -11.48
C MET A 463 11.31 11.79 -12.16
N ASP A 464 11.43 11.73 -13.48
CA ASP A 464 12.13 12.75 -14.25
C ASP A 464 11.49 14.14 -14.09
N ILE A 465 10.18 14.22 -14.23
CA ILE A 465 9.43 15.48 -14.05
C ILE A 465 9.61 16.01 -12.63
N ALA A 466 9.51 15.15 -11.62
CA ALA A 466 9.63 15.58 -10.23
C ALA A 466 11.02 16.15 -9.93
N ILE A 467 12.09 15.46 -10.39
CA ILE A 467 13.48 15.81 -10.05
C ILE A 467 14.01 16.93 -10.93
N ASN A 468 13.76 16.86 -12.23
CA ASN A 468 14.40 17.73 -13.23
C ASN A 468 13.48 18.87 -13.71
N SER A 469 12.40 19.16 -12.99
CA SER A 469 11.51 20.27 -13.32
C SER A 469 12.27 21.61 -13.20
N PRO A 470 12.20 22.49 -14.22
CA PRO A 470 12.77 23.83 -14.10
C PRO A 470 12.08 24.69 -13.04
N ALA A 471 10.96 24.23 -12.50
CA ALA A 471 10.29 24.94 -11.40
C ALA A 471 11.19 25.05 -10.16
N TRP A 472 12.10 24.07 -9.96
CA TRP A 472 13.03 24.12 -8.81
C TRP A 472 14.00 25.30 -8.89
N ASP A 473 14.33 25.76 -10.12
CA ASP A 473 15.19 26.93 -10.32
C ASP A 473 14.44 28.25 -10.04
N LEU A 474 13.10 28.20 -10.06
CA LEU A 474 12.23 29.37 -9.86
C LEU A 474 11.66 29.46 -8.45
N LEU A 475 11.65 28.35 -7.73
CA LEU A 475 11.03 28.27 -6.39
C LEU A 475 12.02 28.69 -5.31
N GLU A 476 12.06 29.99 -5.03
CA GLU A 476 12.78 30.50 -3.86
C GLU A 476 11.76 30.76 -2.76
N ALA A 477 11.96 30.15 -1.61
CA ALA A 477 11.10 30.44 -0.46
C ALA A 477 11.24 31.94 -0.10
N PRO A 478 10.14 32.66 0.17
CA PRO A 478 10.24 34.10 0.51
C PRO A 478 11.17 34.38 1.69
N TRP A 479 11.29 33.44 2.60
CA TRP A 479 12.15 33.54 3.78
C TRP A 479 13.62 33.21 3.50
N SER A 480 13.95 32.61 2.34
CA SER A 480 15.35 32.32 2.02
C SER A 480 16.18 33.58 1.83
N LYS A 481 15.52 34.67 1.43
CA LYS A 481 16.16 35.98 1.26
C LYS A 481 16.33 36.71 2.60
N ALA A 482 15.58 36.35 3.63
CA ALA A 482 15.68 36.99 4.94
C ALA A 482 16.91 36.55 5.73
N GLY A 483 17.48 35.39 5.42
CA GLY A 483 18.70 34.90 6.06
C GLY A 483 19.99 35.58 5.60
N GLU A 484 19.91 36.31 4.48
CA GLU A 484 21.06 37.09 3.97
C GLU A 484 21.18 38.50 4.60
N VAL A 485 20.19 38.88 5.39
CA VAL A 485 20.09 40.20 6.01
C VAL A 485 20.39 40.20 7.51
N ALA A 486 20.85 39.04 8.05
CA ALA A 486 21.18 38.95 9.47
C ALA A 486 22.70 38.82 9.71
#